data_c94ddbf077d020d98917adb5b0b784d7
#
_entry.id   c94ddbf077d020d98917adb5b0b784d7
#
_cell.length_a   1.000
_cell.length_b   1.000
_cell.length_c   1.000
_cell.angle_alpha   90.00
_cell.angle_beta   90.00
_cell.angle_gamma   90.00
#
_symmetry.space_group_name_H-M   'P 1'
#
loop_
_entity.id
_entity.type
_entity.pdbx_description
1 polymer ?
#
loop_
_entity_poly.entity_id
_entity_poly.type
_entity_poly.pdbx_seq_one_letter_code
_entity_poly.pdbx_strand_id
1 'polypeptide(L)'
;THHNALGIDMYLRIAPELYLKRLVVGGFERVYEINRNFRNEGLSTRHNPEFTMLEFYQAYADYNDMMDLTEDMLRKLSQQVLGTTQVVNTVKDANGEVESEKSFDFSKPFARMSVFDSILSYNPDITAEQLSDEKSAREIATQLGIPLKDIWGLGKVQIEIFEKTVEHRLQQPTFITQYPTEVSPLARRNEEDPF
;
A
#
# COMPACT_ATOMS: atom_id res chain seq x y z
N THR A 1 -12.69 -24.52 13.99
CA THR A 1 -12.99 -25.93 14.27
C THR A 1 -12.53 -26.29 15.67
N HIS A 2 -13.19 -27.28 16.32
CA HIS A 2 -12.76 -27.79 17.62
C HIS A 2 -11.75 -28.94 17.42
N HIS A 3 -10.63 -28.90 18.14
CA HIS A 3 -9.63 -29.97 18.16
C HIS A 3 -9.94 -30.93 19.33
N ASN A 4 -10.56 -32.06 19.03
CA ASN A 4 -11.09 -32.97 20.05
C ASN A 4 -10.02 -33.53 21.00
N ALA A 5 -8.82 -33.87 20.48
CA ALA A 5 -7.76 -34.42 21.31
C ALA A 5 -7.13 -33.45 22.30
N LEU A 6 -7.13 -32.16 21.97
CA LEU A 6 -6.58 -31.07 22.82
C LEU A 6 -7.67 -30.30 23.56
N GLY A 7 -8.97 -30.48 23.24
CA GLY A 7 -10.07 -29.77 23.84
C GLY A 7 -10.01 -28.25 23.63
N ILE A 8 -9.49 -27.80 22.48
CA ILE A 8 -9.34 -26.37 22.16
C ILE A 8 -10.01 -26.01 20.84
N ASP A 9 -10.47 -24.79 20.72
CA ASP A 9 -10.94 -24.24 19.45
C ASP A 9 -9.77 -23.73 18.62
N MET A 10 -9.78 -24.08 17.35
CA MET A 10 -8.78 -23.63 16.37
C MET A 10 -9.41 -22.71 15.34
N TYR A 11 -8.67 -21.68 14.97
CA TYR A 11 -9.08 -20.65 14.04
C TYR A 11 -8.09 -20.53 12.89
N LEU A 12 -8.58 -20.16 11.71
CA LEU A 12 -7.72 -19.77 10.60
C LEU A 12 -7.14 -18.39 10.88
N ARG A 13 -5.84 -18.21 10.65
CA ARG A 13 -5.17 -16.94 10.95
C ARG A 13 -5.45 -15.88 9.89
N ILE A 14 -5.54 -14.64 10.32
CA ILE A 14 -5.71 -13.47 9.44
C ILE A 14 -4.37 -12.82 9.04
N ALA A 15 -3.33 -13.00 9.84
CA ALA A 15 -1.96 -12.50 9.60
C ALA A 15 -0.97 -13.17 10.56
N PRO A 16 0.32 -13.30 10.18
CA PRO A 16 1.39 -13.77 11.08
C PRO A 16 1.97 -12.65 11.97
N GLU A 17 1.49 -11.42 11.87
CA GLU A 17 2.05 -10.20 12.46
C GLU A 17 2.46 -10.35 13.93
N LEU A 18 1.55 -10.78 14.80
CA LEU A 18 1.83 -10.86 16.23
C LEU A 18 2.88 -11.94 16.57
N TYR A 19 2.92 -13.02 15.80
CA TYR A 19 3.94 -14.06 15.97
C TYR A 19 5.32 -13.56 15.56
N LEU A 20 5.41 -12.88 14.42
CA LEU A 20 6.68 -12.33 13.93
C LEU A 20 7.18 -11.20 14.83
N LYS A 21 6.30 -10.33 15.30
CA LYS A 21 6.66 -9.28 16.28
C LYS A 21 7.19 -9.86 17.59
N ARG A 22 6.60 -10.94 18.09
CA ARG A 22 7.11 -11.64 19.28
C ARG A 22 8.52 -12.21 19.07
N LEU A 23 8.83 -12.70 17.89
CA LEU A 23 10.17 -13.18 17.56
C LEU A 23 11.18 -12.02 17.59
N VAL A 24 10.82 -10.85 17.03
CA VAL A 24 11.69 -9.65 17.08
C VAL A 24 11.90 -9.20 18.53
N VAL A 25 10.85 -9.15 19.35
CA VAL A 25 10.95 -8.86 20.78
C VAL A 25 11.82 -9.90 21.50
N GLY A 26 11.76 -11.15 21.08
CA GLY A 26 12.59 -12.26 21.60
C GLY A 26 14.06 -12.21 21.15
N GLY A 27 14.46 -11.22 20.34
CA GLY A 27 15.86 -11.00 19.96
C GLY A 27 16.24 -11.43 18.54
N PHE A 28 15.27 -11.83 17.71
CA PHE A 28 15.56 -12.04 16.29
C PHE A 28 15.63 -10.70 15.58
N GLU A 29 16.73 -10.41 14.90
CA GLU A 29 16.91 -9.14 14.21
C GLU A 29 16.09 -9.04 12.92
N ARG A 30 15.90 -10.15 12.21
CA ARG A 30 15.16 -10.22 10.95
C ARG A 30 14.32 -11.49 10.91
N VAL A 31 13.05 -11.32 10.60
CA VAL A 31 12.11 -12.43 10.48
C VAL A 31 11.22 -12.24 9.28
N TYR A 32 10.85 -13.32 8.62
CA TYR A 32 9.86 -13.28 7.56
C TYR A 32 9.07 -14.60 7.51
N GLU A 33 7.91 -14.53 6.91
CA GLU A 33 7.09 -15.70 6.62
C GLU A 33 6.40 -15.51 5.25
N ILE A 34 6.41 -16.57 4.45
CA ILE A 34 5.59 -16.67 3.23
C ILE A 34 4.59 -17.77 3.50
N ASN A 35 3.33 -17.44 3.72
CA ASN A 35 2.32 -18.43 4.06
C ASN A 35 0.89 -17.93 3.80
N ARG A 36 -0.08 -18.81 4.00
CA ARG A 36 -1.50 -18.55 3.77
C ARG A 36 -2.12 -17.82 4.94
N ASN A 37 -2.94 -16.83 4.60
CA ASN A 37 -3.80 -16.11 5.52
C ASN A 37 -5.25 -16.19 5.04
N PHE A 38 -6.18 -15.95 5.97
CA PHE A 38 -7.61 -16.10 5.74
C PHE A 38 -8.33 -14.87 6.25
N ARG A 39 -9.07 -14.22 5.39
CA ARG A 39 -9.87 -13.04 5.73
C ARG A 39 -11.25 -13.19 5.14
N ASN A 40 -12.32 -12.92 5.92
CA ASN A 40 -13.70 -12.94 5.47
C ASN A 40 -14.10 -11.55 4.96
N GLU A 41 -13.53 -11.18 3.82
CA GLU A 41 -13.79 -9.93 3.11
C GLU A 41 -14.62 -10.21 1.85
N GLY A 42 -15.13 -9.14 1.22
CA GLY A 42 -15.85 -9.27 -0.05
C GLY A 42 -14.94 -9.83 -1.16
N LEU A 43 -15.53 -10.58 -2.08
CA LEU A 43 -14.82 -11.12 -3.24
C LEU A 43 -14.60 -10.03 -4.31
N SER A 44 -13.38 -9.95 -4.82
CA SER A 44 -13.03 -9.14 -5.98
C SER A 44 -11.86 -9.75 -6.72
N THR A 45 -11.47 -9.17 -7.84
CA THR A 45 -10.25 -9.59 -8.57
C THR A 45 -8.97 -9.44 -7.75
N ARG A 46 -9.01 -8.67 -6.67
CA ARG A 46 -7.87 -8.40 -5.76
C ARG A 46 -8.02 -9.04 -4.37
N HIS A 47 -9.20 -9.58 -4.04
CA HIS A 47 -9.50 -10.13 -2.72
C HIS A 47 -10.04 -11.55 -2.85
N ASN A 48 -9.27 -12.50 -2.32
CA ASN A 48 -9.66 -13.88 -2.15
C ASN A 48 -9.64 -14.22 -0.65
N PRO A 49 -10.61 -14.97 -0.11
CA PRO A 49 -10.66 -15.32 1.32
C PRO A 49 -9.43 -16.07 1.82
N GLU A 50 -8.78 -16.85 0.97
CA GLU A 50 -7.49 -17.49 1.22
C GLU A 50 -6.46 -16.88 0.27
N PHE A 51 -5.34 -16.39 0.80
CA PHE A 51 -4.26 -15.83 -0.01
C PHE A 51 -2.89 -16.07 0.64
N THR A 52 -1.86 -16.15 -0.19
CA THR A 52 -0.47 -16.21 0.27
C THR A 52 0.09 -14.81 0.37
N MET A 53 0.72 -14.51 1.51
CA MET A 53 1.34 -13.23 1.79
C MET A 53 2.78 -13.44 2.27
N LEU A 54 3.69 -12.58 1.80
CA LEU A 54 4.99 -12.35 2.41
C LEU A 54 4.84 -11.24 3.45
N GLU A 55 5.24 -11.53 4.68
CA GLU A 55 5.35 -10.54 5.75
C GLU A 55 6.73 -10.64 6.40
N PHE A 56 7.37 -9.51 6.67
CA PHE A 56 8.70 -9.47 7.25
C PHE A 56 8.87 -8.29 8.21
N TYR A 57 9.77 -8.47 9.18
CA TYR A 57 10.10 -7.48 10.20
C TYR A 57 11.61 -7.44 10.37
N GLN A 58 12.13 -6.24 10.63
CA GLN A 58 13.53 -6.00 10.90
C GLN A 58 13.66 -5.07 12.10
N ALA A 59 14.46 -5.46 13.09
CA ALA A 59 14.83 -4.59 14.21
C ALA A 59 15.75 -3.46 13.73
N TYR A 60 15.70 -2.32 14.42
CA TYR A 60 16.56 -1.16 14.16
C TYR A 60 16.48 -0.60 12.74
N ALA A 61 15.35 -0.77 12.08
CA ALA A 61 15.08 -0.25 10.76
C ALA A 61 13.82 0.62 10.76
N ASP A 62 13.80 1.64 9.92
CA ASP A 62 12.65 2.49 9.70
C ASP A 62 11.97 2.21 8.33
N TYR A 63 10.99 3.02 7.99
CA TYR A 63 10.25 2.84 6.73
C TYR A 63 11.12 3.13 5.49
N ASN A 64 12.18 3.95 5.60
CA ASN A 64 13.12 4.19 4.49
C ASN A 64 13.93 2.93 4.21
N ASP A 65 14.43 2.25 5.26
CA ASP A 65 15.11 0.97 5.12
C ASP A 65 14.19 -0.08 4.45
N MET A 66 12.89 -0.07 4.79
CA MET A 66 11.92 -0.98 4.20
C MET A 66 11.62 -0.65 2.73
N MET A 67 11.61 0.63 2.35
CA MET A 67 11.49 1.04 0.95
C MET A 67 12.73 0.58 0.15
N ASP A 68 13.93 0.80 0.68
CA ASP A 68 15.18 0.37 0.05
C ASP A 68 15.23 -1.15 -0.13
N LEU A 69 14.87 -1.90 0.91
CA LEU A 69 14.79 -3.36 0.86
C LEU A 69 13.77 -3.83 -0.19
N THR A 70 12.61 -3.23 -0.23
CA THR A 70 11.54 -3.60 -1.18
C THR A 70 11.97 -3.33 -2.62
N GLU A 71 12.55 -2.17 -2.88
CA GLU A 71 13.07 -1.80 -4.20
C GLU A 71 14.16 -2.78 -4.66
N ASP A 72 15.15 -3.06 -3.81
CA ASP A 72 16.24 -3.99 -4.10
C ASP A 72 15.72 -5.42 -4.32
N MET A 73 14.77 -5.87 -3.50
CA MET A 73 14.14 -7.18 -3.62
C MET A 73 13.42 -7.34 -4.96
N LEU A 74 12.57 -6.39 -5.34
CA LEU A 74 11.81 -6.47 -6.59
C LEU A 74 12.73 -6.39 -7.82
N ARG A 75 13.76 -5.54 -7.78
CA ARG A 75 14.78 -5.46 -8.83
C ARG A 75 15.53 -6.79 -9.00
N LYS A 76 16.01 -7.37 -7.90
CA LYS A 76 16.72 -8.66 -7.91
C LYS A 76 15.83 -9.81 -8.35
N LEU A 77 14.59 -9.87 -7.86
CA LEU A 77 13.63 -10.90 -8.27
C LEU A 77 13.35 -10.83 -9.77
N SER A 78 13.08 -9.64 -10.32
CA SER A 78 12.85 -9.46 -11.74
C SER A 78 14.04 -9.95 -12.55
N GLN A 79 15.25 -9.57 -12.17
CA GLN A 79 16.46 -9.99 -12.89
C GLN A 79 16.71 -11.50 -12.78
N GLN A 80 16.49 -12.11 -11.61
CA GLN A 80 16.76 -13.53 -11.38
C GLN A 80 15.72 -14.45 -12.01
N VAL A 81 14.45 -14.06 -11.94
CA VAL A 81 13.32 -14.90 -12.39
C VAL A 81 13.03 -14.69 -13.87
N LEU A 82 13.05 -13.42 -14.33
CA LEU A 82 12.66 -13.05 -15.68
C LEU A 82 13.85 -12.78 -16.61
N GLY A 83 15.07 -12.68 -16.07
CA GLY A 83 16.28 -12.29 -16.83
C GLY A 83 16.31 -10.82 -17.21
N THR A 84 15.38 -10.00 -16.74
CA THR A 84 15.25 -8.59 -17.06
C THR A 84 14.63 -7.81 -15.92
N THR A 85 14.95 -6.52 -15.82
CA THR A 85 14.29 -5.56 -14.92
C THR A 85 13.16 -4.79 -15.60
N GLN A 86 12.93 -5.01 -16.89
CA GLN A 86 11.76 -4.51 -17.62
C GLN A 86 10.68 -5.57 -17.57
N VAL A 87 9.62 -5.31 -16.78
CA VAL A 87 8.52 -6.24 -16.61
C VAL A 87 7.33 -5.75 -17.44
N VAL A 88 6.83 -6.61 -18.29
CA VAL A 88 5.67 -6.32 -19.14
C VAL A 88 4.48 -7.13 -18.65
N ASN A 89 3.39 -6.46 -18.34
CA ASN A 89 2.11 -7.09 -18.05
C ASN A 89 1.16 -6.91 -19.23
N THR A 90 0.82 -8.02 -19.85
CA THR A 90 -0.09 -8.06 -21.01
C THR A 90 -1.44 -8.59 -20.58
N VAL A 91 -2.47 -7.79 -20.71
CA VAL A 91 -3.88 -8.21 -20.52
C VAL A 91 -4.45 -8.65 -21.86
N LYS A 92 -5.02 -9.83 -21.89
CA LYS A 92 -5.67 -10.39 -23.11
C LYS A 92 -7.18 -10.44 -22.90
N ASP A 93 -7.92 -10.22 -23.97
CA ASP A 93 -9.37 -10.37 -24.02
C ASP A 93 -9.80 -11.86 -24.02
N ALA A 94 -11.10 -12.11 -24.06
CA ALA A 94 -11.67 -13.47 -24.10
C ALA A 94 -11.27 -14.28 -25.35
N ASN A 95 -10.83 -13.63 -26.42
CA ASN A 95 -10.38 -14.25 -27.67
C ASN A 95 -8.86 -14.51 -27.66
N GLY A 96 -8.14 -14.07 -26.62
CA GLY A 96 -6.68 -14.17 -26.50
C GLY A 96 -5.91 -13.03 -27.18
N GLU A 97 -6.59 -12.02 -27.68
CA GLU A 97 -6.01 -10.82 -28.27
C GLU A 97 -5.51 -9.86 -27.18
N VAL A 98 -4.43 -9.12 -27.45
CA VAL A 98 -3.87 -8.16 -26.51
C VAL A 98 -4.79 -6.96 -26.38
N GLU A 99 -5.44 -6.82 -25.21
CA GLU A 99 -6.30 -5.69 -24.88
C GLU A 99 -5.48 -4.48 -24.36
N SER A 100 -4.49 -4.76 -23.51
CA SER A 100 -3.60 -3.73 -23.00
C SER A 100 -2.23 -4.30 -22.62
N GLU A 101 -1.22 -3.45 -22.69
CA GLU A 101 0.13 -3.78 -22.27
C GLU A 101 0.69 -2.65 -21.39
N LYS A 102 1.25 -3.00 -20.23
CA LYS A 102 1.91 -2.06 -19.32
C LYS A 102 3.32 -2.53 -19.06
N SER A 103 4.27 -1.63 -19.23
CA SER A 103 5.69 -1.87 -18.94
C SER A 103 6.10 -1.18 -17.65
N PHE A 104 6.81 -1.90 -16.80
CA PHE A 104 7.34 -1.45 -15.52
C PHE A 104 8.86 -1.57 -15.53
N ASP A 105 9.57 -0.48 -15.20
CA ASP A 105 11.01 -0.42 -15.20
C ASP A 105 11.58 -0.47 -13.78
N PHE A 106 11.99 -1.65 -13.33
CA PHE A 106 12.63 -1.85 -12.03
C PHE A 106 14.14 -1.53 -12.03
N SER A 107 14.74 -1.13 -13.15
CA SER A 107 16.15 -0.73 -13.20
C SER A 107 16.38 0.63 -12.56
N LYS A 108 15.38 1.50 -12.61
CA LYS A 108 15.43 2.86 -12.08
C LYS A 108 15.08 2.88 -10.59
N PRO A 109 15.56 3.89 -9.84
CA PRO A 109 15.06 4.13 -8.49
C PRO A 109 13.53 4.34 -8.52
N PHE A 110 12.86 3.74 -7.56
CA PHE A 110 11.42 3.95 -7.40
C PHE A 110 11.15 5.37 -6.94
N ALA A 111 10.15 6.02 -7.51
CA ALA A 111 9.74 7.34 -7.05
C ALA A 111 9.25 7.28 -5.59
N ARG A 112 9.54 8.33 -4.82
CA ARG A 112 9.07 8.49 -3.43
C ARG A 112 8.36 9.82 -3.33
N MET A 113 7.10 9.80 -3.01
CA MET A 113 6.25 11.00 -2.94
C MET A 113 5.36 10.91 -1.71
N SER A 114 5.13 12.05 -1.03
CA SER A 114 4.07 12.12 -0.04
C SER A 114 2.70 12.10 -0.72
N VAL A 115 1.65 11.74 0.03
CA VAL A 115 0.27 11.91 -0.45
C VAL A 115 0.05 13.35 -0.91
N PHE A 116 0.45 14.32 -0.09
CA PHE A 116 0.29 15.74 -0.35
C PHE A 116 1.01 16.19 -1.63
N ASP A 117 2.32 15.90 -1.75
CA ASP A 117 3.11 16.29 -2.93
C ASP A 117 2.61 15.60 -4.20
N SER A 118 2.14 14.36 -4.08
CA SER A 118 1.59 13.63 -5.22
C SER A 118 0.31 14.30 -5.75
N ILE A 119 -0.58 14.75 -4.86
CA ILE A 119 -1.78 15.50 -5.27
C ILE A 119 -1.39 16.75 -6.04
N LEU A 120 -0.47 17.57 -5.51
CA LEU A 120 -0.02 18.80 -6.15
C LEU A 120 0.67 18.53 -7.49
N SER A 121 1.53 17.52 -7.56
CA SER A 121 2.25 17.15 -8.78
C SER A 121 1.33 16.72 -9.92
N TYR A 122 0.28 16.01 -9.61
CA TYR A 122 -0.66 15.48 -10.61
C TYR A 122 -1.86 16.39 -10.89
N ASN A 123 -2.06 17.45 -10.10
CA ASN A 123 -3.14 18.42 -10.24
C ASN A 123 -2.58 19.85 -10.13
N PRO A 124 -1.97 20.39 -11.20
CA PRO A 124 -1.28 21.68 -11.16
C PRO A 124 -2.20 22.88 -10.86
N ASP A 125 -3.51 22.68 -10.98
CA ASP A 125 -4.52 23.70 -10.65
C ASP A 125 -4.85 23.77 -9.15
N ILE A 126 -4.36 22.82 -8.34
CA ILE A 126 -4.56 22.79 -6.89
C ILE A 126 -3.32 23.37 -6.22
N THR A 127 -3.49 24.38 -5.37
CA THR A 127 -2.38 24.96 -4.60
C THR A 127 -2.21 24.27 -3.24
N ALA A 128 -1.00 24.40 -2.66
CA ALA A 128 -0.70 23.85 -1.35
C ALA A 128 -1.60 24.46 -0.25
N GLU A 129 -1.88 25.77 -0.36
CA GLU A 129 -2.77 26.46 0.58
C GLU A 129 -4.19 25.92 0.52
N GLN A 130 -4.72 25.70 -0.68
CA GLN A 130 -6.05 25.12 -0.86
C GLN A 130 -6.15 23.69 -0.32
N LEU A 131 -5.10 22.88 -0.53
CA LEU A 131 -5.07 21.50 -0.06
C LEU A 131 -4.88 21.39 1.46
N SER A 132 -4.28 22.40 2.09
CA SER A 132 -4.07 22.48 3.55
C SER A 132 -5.26 23.07 4.31
N ASP A 133 -6.19 23.76 3.63
CA ASP A 133 -7.39 24.30 4.24
C ASP A 133 -8.58 23.35 4.05
N GLU A 134 -9.19 22.90 5.16
CA GLU A 134 -10.27 21.90 5.11
C GLU A 134 -11.44 22.33 4.23
N LYS A 135 -11.83 23.61 4.30
CA LYS A 135 -12.95 24.13 3.51
C LYS A 135 -12.63 24.08 2.02
N SER A 136 -11.47 24.59 1.64
CA SER A 136 -11.00 24.59 0.25
C SER A 136 -10.81 23.19 -0.30
N ALA A 137 -10.24 22.27 0.47
CA ALA A 137 -10.08 20.87 0.10
C ALA A 137 -11.44 20.18 -0.14
N ARG A 138 -12.45 20.47 0.69
CA ARG A 138 -13.82 19.97 0.50
C ARG A 138 -14.48 20.55 -0.76
N GLU A 139 -14.25 21.82 -1.08
CA GLU A 139 -14.72 22.43 -2.32
C GLU A 139 -14.09 21.76 -3.55
N ILE A 140 -12.77 21.49 -3.53
CA ILE A 140 -12.06 20.76 -4.57
C ILE A 140 -12.64 19.33 -4.73
N ALA A 141 -12.79 18.59 -3.64
CA ALA A 141 -13.35 17.25 -3.67
C ALA A 141 -14.78 17.25 -4.26
N THR A 142 -15.59 18.23 -3.93
CA THR A 142 -16.94 18.40 -4.49
C THR A 142 -16.89 18.64 -6.00
N GLN A 143 -15.98 19.52 -6.48
CA GLN A 143 -15.78 19.77 -7.91
C GLN A 143 -15.31 18.51 -8.67
N LEU A 144 -14.54 17.66 -8.02
CA LEU A 144 -14.09 16.35 -8.55
C LEU A 144 -15.19 15.27 -8.52
N GLY A 145 -16.37 15.59 -7.99
CA GLY A 145 -17.50 14.65 -7.89
C GLY A 145 -17.30 13.59 -6.80
N ILE A 146 -16.50 13.87 -5.76
CA ILE A 146 -16.28 12.97 -4.62
C ILE A 146 -17.44 13.14 -3.63
N PRO A 147 -18.17 12.06 -3.28
CA PRO A 147 -19.24 12.11 -2.29
C PRO A 147 -18.66 12.25 -0.88
N LEU A 148 -18.67 13.48 -0.35
CA LEU A 148 -18.15 13.79 0.98
C LEU A 148 -19.10 13.34 2.09
N LYS A 149 -18.51 12.95 3.25
CA LYS A 149 -19.23 12.70 4.50
C LYS A 149 -18.87 13.80 5.51
N ASP A 150 -19.84 14.21 6.34
CA ASP A 150 -19.64 15.26 7.35
C ASP A 150 -18.58 14.90 8.40
N ILE A 151 -18.45 13.60 8.69
CA ILE A 151 -17.50 13.08 9.68
C ILE A 151 -16.04 13.05 9.19
N TRP A 152 -15.77 13.32 7.92
CA TRP A 152 -14.41 13.29 7.38
C TRP A 152 -13.67 14.57 7.73
N GLY A 153 -12.49 14.44 8.29
CA GLY A 153 -11.55 15.54 8.45
C GLY A 153 -10.71 15.79 7.19
N LEU A 154 -9.81 16.74 7.29
CA LEU A 154 -8.94 17.15 6.18
C LEU A 154 -8.13 15.99 5.61
N GLY A 155 -7.55 15.15 6.48
CA GLY A 155 -6.73 14.02 6.06
C GLY A 155 -7.50 13.02 5.20
N LYS A 156 -8.74 12.69 5.59
CA LYS A 156 -9.58 11.80 4.79
C LYS A 156 -9.98 12.43 3.45
N VAL A 157 -10.27 13.73 3.43
CA VAL A 157 -10.58 14.44 2.19
C VAL A 157 -9.38 14.44 1.23
N GLN A 158 -8.17 14.66 1.73
CA GLN A 158 -6.94 14.58 0.91
C GLN A 158 -6.74 13.18 0.31
N ILE A 159 -6.97 12.12 1.08
CA ILE A 159 -6.88 10.74 0.57
C ILE A 159 -7.90 10.48 -0.54
N GLU A 160 -9.13 10.94 -0.40
CA GLU A 160 -10.15 10.78 -1.46
C GLU A 160 -9.77 11.55 -2.74
N ILE A 161 -9.17 12.74 -2.61
CA ILE A 161 -8.62 13.48 -3.76
C ILE A 161 -7.47 12.69 -4.40
N PHE A 162 -6.56 12.14 -3.59
CA PHE A 162 -5.46 11.30 -4.07
C PHE A 162 -5.97 10.06 -4.83
N GLU A 163 -6.86 9.29 -4.25
CA GLU A 163 -7.43 8.08 -4.89
C GLU A 163 -8.14 8.44 -6.20
N LYS A 164 -8.85 9.56 -6.23
CA LYS A 164 -9.59 10.02 -7.41
C LYS A 164 -8.69 10.53 -8.54
N THR A 165 -7.60 11.23 -8.21
CA THR A 165 -6.84 11.99 -9.21
C THR A 165 -5.42 11.49 -9.46
N VAL A 166 -4.84 10.72 -8.55
CA VAL A 166 -3.42 10.31 -8.59
C VAL A 166 -3.25 8.81 -8.74
N GLU A 167 -3.86 7.99 -7.89
CA GLU A 167 -3.57 6.57 -7.74
C GLU A 167 -3.55 5.82 -9.08
N HIS A 168 -4.58 6.01 -9.90
CA HIS A 168 -4.72 5.35 -11.19
C HIS A 168 -3.70 5.82 -12.26
N ARG A 169 -2.98 6.92 -12.01
CA ARG A 169 -1.95 7.50 -12.88
C ARG A 169 -0.54 7.05 -12.51
N LEU A 170 -0.36 6.44 -11.32
CA LEU A 170 0.92 5.89 -10.86
C LEU A 170 1.18 4.55 -11.57
N GLN A 171 1.84 4.61 -12.72
CA GLN A 171 2.13 3.42 -13.52
C GLN A 171 3.51 2.84 -13.24
N GLN A 172 4.51 3.67 -12.97
CA GLN A 172 5.85 3.21 -12.62
C GLN A 172 5.95 2.94 -11.10
N PRO A 173 6.90 2.10 -10.67
CA PRO A 173 7.09 1.80 -9.26
C PRO A 173 7.27 3.08 -8.44
N THR A 174 6.38 3.28 -7.49
CA THR A 174 6.30 4.49 -6.66
C THR A 174 5.93 4.14 -5.23
N PHE A 175 6.65 4.67 -4.27
CA PHE A 175 6.27 4.66 -2.87
C PHE A 175 5.50 5.93 -2.54
N ILE A 176 4.30 5.77 -2.02
CA ILE A 176 3.53 6.86 -1.44
C ILE A 176 3.72 6.83 0.08
N THR A 177 4.11 7.97 0.63
CA THR A 177 4.48 8.14 2.04
C THR A 177 3.65 9.23 2.70
N GLN A 178 3.82 9.42 4.01
CA GLN A 178 3.16 10.48 4.77
C GLN A 178 1.64 10.48 4.58
N TYR A 179 1.05 9.32 4.86
CA TYR A 179 -0.41 9.22 4.94
C TYR A 179 -0.92 10.00 6.14
N PRO A 180 -1.98 10.80 6.00
CA PRO A 180 -2.59 11.49 7.13
C PRO A 180 -2.93 10.52 8.27
N THR A 181 -2.67 10.93 9.51
CA THR A 181 -2.93 10.12 10.71
C THR A 181 -4.38 9.66 10.80
N GLU A 182 -5.32 10.48 10.32
CA GLU A 182 -6.75 10.16 10.29
C GLU A 182 -7.06 8.83 9.58
N VAL A 183 -6.32 8.50 8.52
CA VAL A 183 -6.52 7.27 7.73
C VAL A 183 -5.51 6.17 8.05
N SER A 184 -4.54 6.45 8.91
CA SER A 184 -3.50 5.50 9.35
C SER A 184 -3.40 5.43 10.88
N PRO A 185 -4.50 5.18 11.61
CA PRO A 185 -4.53 5.31 13.06
C PRO A 185 -3.67 4.28 13.81
N LEU A 186 -3.23 3.21 13.13
CA LEU A 186 -2.40 2.16 13.72
C LEU A 186 -0.89 2.38 13.45
N ALA A 187 -0.54 3.32 12.58
CA ALA A 187 0.84 3.69 12.33
C ALA A 187 1.35 4.63 13.45
N ARG A 188 2.66 4.57 13.74
CA ARG A 188 3.29 5.58 14.59
C ARG A 188 3.24 6.92 13.87
N ARG A 189 2.79 7.95 14.57
CA ARG A 189 2.81 9.33 14.05
C ARG A 189 4.23 9.79 13.78
N ASN A 190 4.39 10.60 12.75
CA ASN A 190 5.61 11.36 12.54
C ASN A 190 5.75 12.40 13.67
N GLU A 191 6.96 12.53 14.21
CA GLU A 191 7.23 13.47 15.32
C GLU A 191 7.42 14.91 14.80
N GLU A 192 7.86 15.07 13.54
CA GLU A 192 8.11 16.37 12.91
C GLU A 192 6.83 16.93 12.26
N ASP A 193 6.00 16.05 11.69
CA ASP A 193 4.72 16.38 11.10
C ASP A 193 3.65 15.36 11.55
N PRO A 194 2.92 15.65 12.63
CA PRO A 194 1.96 14.72 13.23
C PRO A 194 0.60 14.67 12.53
N PHE A 195 0.42 15.37 11.39
CA PHE A 195 -0.84 15.46 10.62
C PHE A 195 -1.37 14.11 10.08
#